data_43dcbaa0e488603ea72ee6f04311a787
#
_entry.id   43dcbaa0e488603ea72ee6f04311a787
#
_cell.length_a   1.000
_cell.length_b   1.000
_cell.length_c   1.000
_cell.angle_alpha   90.00
_cell.angle_beta   90.00
_cell.angle_gamma   90.00
#
_symmetry.space_group_name_H-M   'P 1'
#
loop_
_entity.id
_entity.type
_entity.pdbx_description
1 polymer ?
#
loop_
_entity_poly.entity_id
_entity_poly.type
_entity_poly.pdbx_seq_one_letter_code
_entity_poly.pdbx_strand_id
1 'polypeptide(L)'
;MNEKKYKLSIDPRILELLGPNLYTNIYYVLAELIANAYDADAHNVYIISNPDNITVEDDGSGMSYEEGDVNKFLNVAGISRTGEEDSLSAGLKRKKMGRKGVGKLAALSVSEEVEVMTIKNGEKSGFVLSRHPQGDYLQSIPEDKVSLSKVDGNGTSIVMKRPQYRLNKTLSAVKRNLIKIFPLVNSDFIIHIIRDNHEEIIDAVDDTYASQLCALITLGTEFSTLAEKVPNAYPNIRDEVVLKWDAYSEPITMKNNFGAENEYSLQIEGWIGTYESTRGRKADVLDFPDNFISLYANKKMGEFNILPRVGQNKLNESYVVGQLYCDLFELSELPDMALSNRQGYKTDDPRYAAVEKYIRETLLAQILVMRTKFTDEKNKAKKLAAQKSLEQTEIKFKEAVTAFKHNTTATAATELSRLAPNARLDEIENAVSQAIEHNINSLGIKTKLDAQKKKILISHTGADSSLADIVFKMLQYNNVPKEDIIYTSCEDEECRIPEGTSIYEYLRKFFVDSYSDNSSLIFPVPKRPWQ
;
A
#
# COMPACT_ATOMS: atom_id res chain seq x y z
N MET A 1 42.42 -24.69 -26.46
CA MET A 1 41.23 -24.61 -25.61
C MET A 1 40.04 -25.18 -26.42
N ASN A 2 39.36 -26.19 -25.90
CA ASN A 2 38.14 -26.68 -26.54
C ASN A 2 37.06 -25.63 -26.38
N GLU A 3 36.50 -25.19 -27.49
CA GLU A 3 35.39 -24.22 -27.53
C GLU A 3 34.15 -24.84 -26.85
N LYS A 4 33.64 -24.19 -25.77
CA LYS A 4 32.43 -24.64 -25.06
C LYS A 4 31.22 -24.48 -25.98
N LYS A 5 30.45 -25.55 -26.19
CA LYS A 5 29.26 -25.56 -27.03
C LYS A 5 27.98 -25.59 -26.16
N TYR A 6 27.17 -24.55 -26.27
CA TYR A 6 25.90 -24.42 -25.54
C TYR A 6 24.75 -24.75 -26.48
N LYS A 7 23.88 -25.67 -26.08
CA LYS A 7 22.69 -26.04 -26.87
C LYS A 7 21.45 -25.87 -26.01
N LEU A 8 20.52 -25.03 -26.49
CA LEU A 8 19.21 -24.91 -25.85
C LEU A 8 18.34 -26.10 -26.32
N SER A 9 17.92 -26.95 -25.37
CA SER A 9 17.07 -28.12 -25.68
C SER A 9 15.60 -27.73 -25.57
N ILE A 10 15.13 -26.92 -26.53
CA ILE A 10 13.71 -26.53 -26.70
C ILE A 10 13.42 -26.33 -28.18
N ASP A 11 12.16 -26.58 -28.58
CA ASP A 11 11.68 -26.10 -29.88
C ASP A 11 11.77 -24.56 -29.90
N PRO A 12 12.48 -23.95 -30.88
CA PRO A 12 12.61 -22.48 -30.97
C PRO A 12 11.26 -21.75 -30.99
N ARG A 13 10.18 -22.36 -31.43
CA ARG A 13 8.82 -21.79 -31.40
C ARG A 13 8.31 -21.52 -29.98
N ILE A 14 8.82 -22.23 -28.96
CA ILE A 14 8.47 -21.95 -27.58
C ILE A 14 9.01 -20.59 -27.15
N LEU A 15 10.18 -20.19 -27.64
CA LEU A 15 10.75 -18.85 -27.34
C LEU A 15 9.91 -17.72 -27.93
N GLU A 16 9.32 -17.93 -29.13
CA GLU A 16 8.37 -17.00 -29.74
C GLU A 16 7.04 -16.98 -28.96
N LEU A 17 6.56 -18.13 -28.49
CA LEU A 17 5.32 -18.26 -27.72
C LEU A 17 5.47 -17.75 -26.27
N LEU A 18 6.64 -17.93 -25.65
CA LEU A 18 7.02 -17.38 -24.35
C LEU A 18 7.42 -15.90 -24.43
N GLY A 19 7.32 -15.30 -25.62
CA GLY A 19 7.65 -13.91 -25.90
C GLY A 19 6.86 -12.87 -25.08
N PRO A 20 6.67 -11.67 -25.60
CA PRO A 20 6.28 -10.48 -24.81
C PRO A 20 5.00 -10.58 -23.98
N ASN A 21 4.25 -11.68 -24.10
CA ASN A 21 2.98 -11.87 -23.41
C ASN A 21 3.05 -12.74 -22.13
N LEU A 22 4.23 -13.33 -21.81
CA LEU A 22 4.35 -14.16 -20.62
C LEU A 22 4.35 -13.34 -19.32
N TYR A 23 5.00 -12.17 -19.35
CA TYR A 23 5.05 -11.25 -18.23
C TYR A 23 4.68 -9.84 -18.69
N THR A 24 3.70 -9.26 -18.03
CA THR A 24 3.17 -7.92 -18.35
C THR A 24 3.91 -6.79 -17.65
N ASN A 25 4.86 -7.13 -16.76
CA ASN A 25 5.61 -6.17 -15.97
C ASN A 25 7.02 -6.72 -15.67
N ILE A 26 8.02 -5.83 -15.72
CA ILE A 26 9.43 -6.16 -15.43
C ILE A 26 9.63 -6.77 -14.04
N TYR A 27 8.84 -6.37 -13.04
CA TYR A 27 8.97 -6.86 -11.68
C TYR A 27 8.69 -8.35 -11.54
N TYR A 28 7.78 -8.92 -12.32
CA TYR A 28 7.58 -10.38 -12.34
C TYR A 28 8.81 -11.12 -12.87
N VAL A 29 9.48 -10.53 -13.87
CA VAL A 29 10.74 -11.08 -14.39
C VAL A 29 11.82 -11.03 -13.32
N LEU A 30 11.96 -9.88 -12.64
CA LEU A 30 12.90 -9.74 -11.54
C LEU A 30 12.62 -10.73 -10.41
N ALA A 31 11.35 -10.94 -10.05
CA ALA A 31 10.98 -11.92 -9.02
C ALA A 31 11.40 -13.34 -9.40
N GLU A 32 11.28 -13.74 -10.66
CA GLU A 32 11.77 -15.04 -11.16
C GLU A 32 13.30 -15.14 -11.07
N LEU A 33 14.03 -14.09 -11.46
CA LEU A 33 15.49 -14.09 -11.40
C LEU A 33 16.00 -14.07 -9.95
N ILE A 34 15.37 -13.30 -9.07
CA ILE A 34 15.66 -13.30 -7.63
C ILE A 34 15.37 -14.68 -7.02
N ALA A 35 14.27 -15.34 -7.40
CA ALA A 35 13.96 -16.69 -6.93
C ALA A 35 15.00 -17.71 -7.42
N ASN A 36 15.53 -17.57 -8.63
CA ASN A 36 16.61 -18.44 -9.11
C ASN A 36 17.90 -18.24 -8.30
N ALA A 37 18.24 -17.00 -7.95
CA ALA A 37 19.37 -16.70 -7.09
C ALA A 37 19.20 -17.30 -5.68
N TYR A 38 17.99 -17.18 -5.09
CA TYR A 38 17.67 -17.82 -3.81
C TYR A 38 17.82 -19.34 -3.87
N ASP A 39 17.32 -19.97 -4.95
CA ASP A 39 17.44 -21.42 -5.18
C ASP A 39 18.90 -21.88 -5.41
N ALA A 40 19.78 -20.95 -5.84
CA ALA A 40 21.22 -21.16 -6.00
C ALA A 40 22.05 -20.87 -4.73
N ASP A 41 21.40 -20.74 -3.58
CA ASP A 41 22.02 -20.45 -2.28
C ASP A 41 22.72 -19.07 -2.19
N ALA A 42 22.31 -18.10 -3.00
CA ALA A 42 22.84 -16.74 -2.91
C ALA A 42 22.51 -16.08 -1.56
N HIS A 43 23.42 -15.26 -1.06
CA HIS A 43 23.20 -14.34 0.04
C HIS A 43 22.86 -12.93 -0.44
N ASN A 44 23.42 -12.54 -1.58
CA ASN A 44 23.24 -11.22 -2.16
C ASN A 44 22.79 -11.32 -3.62
N VAL A 45 21.82 -10.46 -3.97
CA VAL A 45 21.37 -10.28 -5.35
C VAL A 45 21.41 -8.80 -5.70
N TYR A 46 22.05 -8.47 -6.80
CA TYR A 46 22.26 -7.11 -7.29
C TYR A 46 21.42 -6.87 -8.54
N ILE A 47 20.48 -5.93 -8.45
CA ILE A 47 19.69 -5.44 -9.58
C ILE A 47 20.31 -4.13 -10.03
N ILE A 48 21.03 -4.15 -11.15
CA ILE A 48 21.78 -3.00 -11.66
C ILE A 48 21.05 -2.48 -12.89
N SER A 49 20.58 -1.23 -12.82
CA SER A 49 19.85 -0.58 -13.92
C SER A 49 20.72 0.49 -14.58
N ASN A 50 21.04 0.29 -15.84
CA ASN A 50 21.70 1.24 -16.72
C ASN A 50 20.72 1.71 -17.81
N PRO A 51 21.02 2.76 -18.61
CA PRO A 51 20.15 3.25 -19.68
C PRO A 51 19.72 2.18 -20.67
N ASP A 52 20.62 1.25 -21.02
CA ASP A 52 20.40 0.24 -22.07
C ASP A 52 20.20 -1.19 -21.53
N ASN A 53 20.49 -1.43 -20.26
CA ASN A 53 20.50 -2.77 -19.70
C ASN A 53 19.89 -2.81 -18.29
N ILE A 54 19.29 -3.96 -17.97
CA ILE A 54 19.01 -4.33 -16.57
C ILE A 54 19.77 -5.62 -16.33
N THR A 55 20.64 -5.61 -15.32
CA THR A 55 21.42 -6.78 -14.90
C THR A 55 20.91 -7.30 -13.57
N VAL A 56 20.75 -8.61 -13.46
CA VAL A 56 20.54 -9.30 -12.19
C VAL A 56 21.75 -10.18 -11.96
N GLU A 57 22.50 -9.93 -10.90
CA GLU A 57 23.71 -10.64 -10.53
C GLU A 57 23.59 -11.18 -9.12
N ASP A 58 24.04 -12.43 -8.90
CA ASP A 58 23.97 -13.09 -7.59
C ASP A 58 25.32 -13.72 -7.20
N ASP A 59 25.52 -13.89 -5.90
CA ASP A 59 26.67 -14.57 -5.29
C ASP A 59 26.38 -16.06 -4.95
N GLY A 60 25.44 -16.67 -5.67
CA GLY A 60 25.09 -18.07 -5.49
C GLY A 60 26.18 -19.05 -5.94
N SER A 61 25.85 -20.34 -5.97
CA SER A 61 26.79 -21.42 -6.30
C SER A 61 27.42 -21.33 -7.70
N GLY A 62 26.82 -20.54 -8.60
CA GLY A 62 27.20 -20.53 -10.02
C GLY A 62 26.88 -21.84 -10.75
N MET A 63 27.28 -21.94 -12.02
CA MET A 63 27.03 -23.09 -12.88
C MET A 63 28.31 -23.55 -13.57
N SER A 64 28.63 -24.85 -13.47
CA SER A 64 29.72 -25.48 -14.21
C SER A 64 29.21 -26.06 -15.53
N TYR A 65 29.98 -25.85 -16.60
CA TYR A 65 29.75 -26.49 -17.89
C TYR A 65 30.21 -27.95 -17.85
N GLU A 66 31.36 -28.21 -17.20
CA GLU A 66 31.95 -29.53 -17.09
C GLU A 66 31.11 -30.48 -16.24
N GLU A 67 30.57 -30.01 -15.11
CA GLU A 67 29.65 -30.77 -14.25
C GLU A 67 28.22 -30.89 -14.84
N GLY A 68 27.96 -30.21 -15.97
CA GLY A 68 26.67 -30.24 -16.67
C GLY A 68 25.58 -29.34 -16.09
N ASP A 69 25.90 -28.42 -15.16
CA ASP A 69 24.92 -27.48 -14.59
C ASP A 69 24.37 -26.52 -15.64
N VAL A 70 25.24 -26.03 -16.54
CA VAL A 70 24.83 -25.18 -17.66
C VAL A 70 23.88 -25.94 -18.59
N ASN A 71 24.11 -27.22 -18.85
CA ASN A 71 23.22 -28.03 -19.65
C ASN A 71 21.87 -28.26 -18.97
N LYS A 72 21.85 -28.45 -17.64
CA LYS A 72 20.59 -28.48 -16.85
C LYS A 72 19.86 -27.16 -16.90
N PHE A 73 20.57 -26.03 -16.82
CA PHE A 73 19.99 -24.71 -16.99
C PHE A 73 19.38 -24.53 -18.38
N LEU A 74 20.02 -24.98 -19.43
CA LEU A 74 19.55 -24.88 -20.82
C LEU A 74 18.46 -25.92 -21.19
N ASN A 75 18.28 -26.95 -20.35
CA ASN A 75 17.17 -27.90 -20.52
C ASN A 75 15.90 -27.35 -19.87
N VAL A 76 15.02 -26.78 -20.69
CA VAL A 76 13.78 -26.15 -20.23
C VAL A 76 12.67 -27.20 -20.13
N ALA A 77 11.83 -27.06 -19.10
CA ALA A 77 10.73 -27.98 -18.79
C ALA A 77 11.17 -29.44 -18.52
N GLY A 78 12.45 -29.70 -18.28
CA GLY A 78 12.91 -30.98 -17.75
C GLY A 78 12.27 -31.25 -16.39
N ILE A 79 11.84 -32.48 -16.13
CA ILE A 79 11.33 -32.90 -14.82
C ILE A 79 12.50 -32.79 -13.82
N SER A 80 12.55 -31.71 -13.07
CA SER A 80 13.68 -31.42 -12.18
C SER A 80 13.46 -31.86 -10.72
N ARG A 81 12.32 -32.48 -10.40
CA ARG A 81 11.98 -32.84 -9.01
C ARG A 81 11.24 -34.17 -8.98
N THR A 82 11.95 -35.21 -8.58
CA THR A 82 11.41 -36.55 -8.40
C THR A 82 11.34 -36.98 -6.92
N GLY A 83 11.89 -36.18 -5.99
CA GLY A 83 11.88 -36.50 -4.57
C GLY A 83 11.94 -35.28 -3.64
N GLU A 84 11.75 -35.50 -2.34
CA GLU A 84 11.81 -34.44 -1.31
C GLU A 84 13.21 -33.79 -1.22
N GLU A 85 14.27 -34.55 -1.43
CA GLU A 85 15.65 -34.02 -1.41
C GLU A 85 15.90 -33.01 -2.53
N ASP A 86 15.27 -33.19 -3.68
CA ASP A 86 15.36 -32.24 -4.80
C ASP A 86 14.61 -30.92 -4.54
N SER A 87 13.80 -30.87 -3.50
CA SER A 87 13.04 -29.67 -3.11
C SER A 87 13.88 -28.67 -2.32
N LEU A 88 15.07 -29.06 -1.84
CA LEU A 88 15.98 -28.22 -1.06
C LEU A 88 17.17 -27.77 -1.90
N SER A 89 17.70 -26.59 -1.60
CA SER A 89 18.95 -26.11 -2.17
C SER A 89 20.14 -26.95 -1.67
N ALA A 90 21.24 -26.96 -2.42
CA ALA A 90 22.34 -27.88 -2.14
C ALA A 90 23.12 -27.51 -0.87
N GLY A 91 23.39 -26.21 -0.67
CA GLY A 91 24.19 -25.69 0.43
C GLY A 91 23.38 -25.37 1.67
N LEU A 92 22.56 -24.31 1.58
CA LEU A 92 21.83 -23.75 2.71
C LEU A 92 20.56 -24.52 3.09
N LYS A 93 20.21 -25.57 2.30
CA LYS A 93 18.99 -26.37 2.50
C LYS A 93 17.72 -25.52 2.52
N ARG A 94 17.70 -24.44 1.74
CA ARG A 94 16.52 -23.61 1.55
C ARG A 94 15.47 -24.36 0.73
N LYS A 95 14.21 -24.21 1.07
CA LYS A 95 13.09 -24.72 0.26
C LYS A 95 13.06 -23.95 -1.07
N LYS A 96 13.26 -24.66 -2.17
CA LYS A 96 13.33 -24.04 -3.50
C LYS A 96 12.00 -23.42 -3.91
N MET A 97 12.05 -22.21 -4.44
CA MET A 97 10.90 -21.46 -4.94
C MET A 97 10.46 -21.89 -6.35
N GLY A 98 11.43 -22.28 -7.20
CA GLY A 98 11.14 -22.66 -8.59
C GLY A 98 10.64 -24.10 -8.73
N ARG A 99 9.58 -24.41 -9.51
CA ARG A 99 9.03 -25.76 -9.75
C ARG A 99 9.21 -26.25 -11.20
N LYS A 100 8.93 -25.39 -12.18
CA LYS A 100 8.76 -25.80 -13.60
C LYS A 100 10.00 -25.64 -14.48
N GLY A 101 11.08 -25.03 -13.98
CA GLY A 101 12.30 -24.77 -14.74
C GLY A 101 12.13 -23.83 -15.97
N VAL A 102 11.02 -23.09 -16.09
CA VAL A 102 10.79 -22.10 -17.16
C VAL A 102 11.14 -20.67 -16.73
N GLY A 103 11.24 -20.39 -15.42
CA GLY A 103 11.59 -19.06 -14.88
C GLY A 103 12.95 -18.54 -15.36
N LYS A 104 13.88 -19.45 -15.69
CA LYS A 104 15.19 -19.12 -16.29
C LYS A 104 15.09 -18.42 -17.66
N LEU A 105 13.97 -18.55 -18.36
CA LEU A 105 13.71 -17.85 -19.62
C LEU A 105 12.90 -16.56 -19.43
N ALA A 106 12.57 -16.20 -18.19
CA ALA A 106 11.78 -15.00 -17.89
C ALA A 106 12.41 -13.72 -18.49
N ALA A 107 13.73 -13.62 -18.47
CA ALA A 107 14.46 -12.48 -19.04
C ALA A 107 14.20 -12.30 -20.56
N LEU A 108 14.01 -13.40 -21.30
CA LEU A 108 13.67 -13.34 -22.74
C LEU A 108 12.25 -12.82 -23.00
N SER A 109 11.37 -12.79 -22.01
CA SER A 109 10.03 -12.21 -22.19
C SER A 109 10.08 -10.68 -22.34
N VAL A 110 11.11 -10.04 -21.80
CA VAL A 110 11.26 -8.57 -21.78
C VAL A 110 12.44 -8.06 -22.61
N SER A 111 13.34 -8.95 -23.04
CA SER A 111 14.52 -8.60 -23.84
C SER A 111 14.66 -9.57 -25.00
N GLU A 112 15.10 -9.07 -26.17
CA GLU A 112 15.35 -9.93 -27.35
C GLU A 112 16.63 -10.75 -27.17
N GLU A 113 17.61 -10.19 -26.48
CA GLU A 113 18.91 -10.80 -26.18
C GLU A 113 19.21 -10.70 -24.70
N VAL A 114 19.68 -11.82 -24.14
CA VAL A 114 20.06 -11.96 -22.73
C VAL A 114 21.43 -12.61 -22.66
N GLU A 115 22.40 -11.91 -22.09
CA GLU A 115 23.71 -12.49 -21.78
C GLU A 115 23.64 -13.18 -20.42
N VAL A 116 24.10 -14.41 -20.38
CA VAL A 116 24.25 -15.19 -19.14
C VAL A 116 25.74 -15.45 -18.95
N MET A 117 26.28 -14.98 -17.82
CA MET A 117 27.67 -15.22 -17.39
C MET A 117 27.64 -15.88 -16.02
N THR A 118 28.43 -16.92 -15.83
CA THR A 118 28.48 -17.64 -14.56
C THR A 118 29.90 -18.09 -14.23
N ILE A 119 30.21 -18.09 -12.95
CA ILE A 119 31.51 -18.55 -12.42
C ILE A 119 31.23 -19.56 -11.31
N LYS A 120 31.83 -20.75 -11.41
CA LYS A 120 31.78 -21.79 -10.37
C LYS A 120 33.18 -22.41 -10.17
N ASN A 121 33.71 -22.26 -8.95
CA ASN A 121 35.04 -22.79 -8.58
C ASN A 121 36.16 -22.34 -9.54
N GLY A 122 36.08 -21.11 -10.06
CA GLY A 122 37.03 -20.56 -11.01
C GLY A 122 36.74 -20.93 -12.49
N GLU A 123 35.84 -21.87 -12.76
CA GLU A 123 35.35 -22.16 -14.12
C GLU A 123 34.43 -21.07 -14.59
N LYS A 124 34.72 -20.49 -15.74
CA LYS A 124 33.96 -19.41 -16.37
C LYS A 124 33.14 -19.92 -17.55
N SER A 125 31.88 -19.60 -17.60
CA SER A 125 30.99 -19.94 -18.71
C SER A 125 30.10 -18.77 -19.07
N GLY A 126 29.93 -18.53 -20.38
CA GLY A 126 29.06 -17.44 -20.83
C GLY A 126 28.44 -17.73 -22.19
N PHE A 127 27.18 -17.34 -22.35
CA PHE A 127 26.42 -17.51 -23.60
C PHE A 127 25.32 -16.45 -23.74
N VAL A 128 24.85 -16.29 -24.97
CA VAL A 128 23.76 -15.37 -25.32
C VAL A 128 22.51 -16.17 -25.64
N LEU A 129 21.44 -15.92 -24.88
CA LEU A 129 20.10 -16.36 -25.21
C LEU A 129 19.45 -15.33 -26.14
N SER A 130 18.88 -15.78 -27.27
CA SER A 130 18.16 -14.92 -28.22
C SER A 130 16.77 -15.48 -28.49
N ARG A 131 15.78 -14.59 -28.66
CA ARG A 131 14.44 -14.98 -29.14
C ARG A 131 14.48 -15.54 -30.56
N HIS A 132 15.47 -15.12 -31.36
CA HIS A 132 15.66 -15.53 -32.76
C HIS A 132 17.02 -16.21 -32.90
N PRO A 133 17.18 -17.46 -32.39
CA PRO A 133 18.45 -18.15 -32.44
C PRO A 133 18.86 -18.43 -33.88
N GLN A 134 20.12 -18.15 -34.18
CA GLN A 134 20.72 -18.47 -35.47
C GLN A 134 21.48 -19.80 -35.37
N GLY A 135 20.84 -20.87 -35.82
CA GLY A 135 21.43 -22.23 -35.82
C GLY A 135 21.12 -23.02 -34.52
N ASP A 136 21.77 -24.18 -34.39
CA ASP A 136 21.51 -25.17 -33.34
C ASP A 136 22.19 -24.86 -32.02
N TYR A 137 23.15 -23.93 -31.98
CA TYR A 137 23.95 -23.60 -30.83
C TYR A 137 23.82 -22.13 -30.49
N LEU A 138 23.86 -21.84 -29.17
CA LEU A 138 23.91 -20.47 -28.68
C LEU A 138 25.28 -19.84 -28.92
N GLN A 139 25.32 -18.55 -29.12
CA GLN A 139 26.57 -17.79 -29.18
C GLN A 139 27.28 -17.85 -27.82
N SER A 140 28.54 -18.34 -27.82
CA SER A 140 29.36 -18.34 -26.63
C SER A 140 29.99 -16.99 -26.36
N ILE A 141 30.13 -16.63 -25.08
CA ILE A 141 30.92 -15.48 -24.62
C ILE A 141 32.32 -16.01 -24.27
N PRO A 142 33.40 -15.42 -24.81
CA PRO A 142 34.77 -15.82 -24.49
C PRO A 142 35.05 -15.74 -22.98
N GLU A 143 35.80 -16.70 -22.42
CA GLU A 143 36.05 -16.81 -20.98
C GLU A 143 36.73 -15.54 -20.39
N ASP A 144 37.59 -14.88 -21.18
CA ASP A 144 38.26 -13.62 -20.80
C ASP A 144 37.29 -12.46 -20.66
N LYS A 145 36.10 -12.55 -21.26
CA LYS A 145 35.00 -11.58 -21.15
C LYS A 145 33.97 -11.94 -20.08
N VAL A 146 34.03 -13.15 -19.53
CA VAL A 146 33.13 -13.54 -18.44
C VAL A 146 33.63 -12.93 -17.14
N SER A 147 32.85 -12.03 -16.57
CA SER A 147 33.13 -11.38 -15.29
C SER A 147 31.82 -11.01 -14.60
N LEU A 148 31.85 -11.03 -13.27
CA LEU A 148 30.79 -10.52 -12.42
C LEU A 148 31.20 -9.11 -11.95
N SER A 149 30.27 -8.21 -11.86
CA SER A 149 30.57 -6.79 -11.60
C SER A 149 30.55 -6.43 -10.11
N LYS A 150 29.79 -7.20 -9.33
CA LYS A 150 29.55 -6.98 -7.89
C LYS A 150 29.99 -8.16 -7.02
N VAL A 151 30.26 -9.29 -7.63
CA VAL A 151 30.56 -10.54 -6.95
C VAL A 151 31.98 -10.98 -7.25
N ASP A 152 32.77 -11.24 -6.19
CA ASP A 152 34.08 -11.86 -6.28
C ASP A 152 33.94 -13.36 -5.96
N GLY A 153 34.04 -14.22 -6.97
CA GLY A 153 33.96 -15.68 -6.77
C GLY A 153 32.84 -16.34 -7.56
N ASN A 154 32.14 -17.27 -6.91
CA ASN A 154 31.03 -17.97 -7.54
C ASN A 154 29.80 -17.05 -7.68
N GLY A 155 29.03 -17.26 -8.76
CA GLY A 155 27.80 -16.50 -8.98
C GLY A 155 27.31 -16.55 -10.42
N THR A 156 26.21 -15.86 -10.66
CA THR A 156 25.62 -15.76 -12.00
C THR A 156 25.18 -14.31 -12.27
N SER A 157 25.41 -13.85 -13.50
CA SER A 157 24.98 -12.54 -13.98
C SER A 157 24.09 -12.73 -15.22
N ILE A 158 22.89 -12.15 -15.20
CA ILE A 158 21.91 -12.18 -16.28
C ILE A 158 21.69 -10.75 -16.74
N VAL A 159 22.14 -10.43 -17.95
CA VAL A 159 22.08 -9.08 -18.54
C VAL A 159 20.99 -9.02 -19.60
N MET A 160 19.90 -8.35 -19.31
CA MET A 160 18.80 -8.07 -20.23
C MET A 160 19.16 -6.84 -21.08
N LYS A 161 19.41 -7.04 -22.39
CA LYS A 161 19.76 -5.96 -23.34
C LYS A 161 18.50 -5.25 -23.80
N ARG A 162 18.49 -3.92 -23.71
CA ARG A 162 17.38 -3.05 -24.17
C ARG A 162 15.99 -3.60 -23.82
N PRO A 163 15.71 -3.83 -22.51
CA PRO A 163 14.45 -4.43 -22.11
C PRO A 163 13.26 -3.54 -22.50
N GLN A 164 12.16 -4.18 -22.94
CA GLN A 164 10.93 -3.50 -23.37
C GLN A 164 10.27 -2.71 -22.24
N TYR A 165 10.41 -3.20 -21.00
CA TYR A 165 9.88 -2.54 -19.80
C TYR A 165 11.03 -1.90 -19.02
N ARG A 166 10.78 -0.68 -18.53
CA ARG A 166 11.74 0.06 -17.69
C ARG A 166 11.36 -0.06 -16.23
N LEU A 167 12.36 0.03 -15.36
CA LEU A 167 12.12 0.21 -13.93
C LEU A 167 11.63 1.63 -13.65
N ASN A 168 10.91 1.80 -12.53
CA ASN A 168 10.52 3.11 -12.02
C ASN A 168 11.72 4.07 -11.95
N LYS A 169 11.45 5.37 -12.06
CA LYS A 169 12.49 6.40 -12.08
C LYS A 169 13.32 6.47 -10.80
N THR A 170 12.70 6.24 -9.63
CA THR A 170 13.38 6.28 -8.34
C THR A 170 13.66 4.88 -7.80
N LEU A 171 14.80 4.69 -7.14
CA LEU A 171 15.15 3.42 -6.50
C LEU A 171 14.15 3.04 -5.42
N SER A 172 13.67 4.01 -4.63
CA SER A 172 12.65 3.77 -3.61
C SER A 172 11.31 3.27 -4.18
N ALA A 173 10.93 3.68 -5.41
CA ALA A 173 9.77 3.12 -6.10
C ALA A 173 10.03 1.68 -6.56
N VAL A 174 11.25 1.39 -7.04
CA VAL A 174 11.66 0.03 -7.40
C VAL A 174 11.62 -0.88 -6.17
N LYS A 175 12.23 -0.45 -5.05
CA LYS A 175 12.21 -1.14 -3.77
C LYS A 175 10.78 -1.45 -3.34
N ARG A 176 9.91 -0.44 -3.30
CA ARG A 176 8.51 -0.59 -2.91
C ARG A 176 7.75 -1.61 -3.75
N ASN A 177 7.97 -1.65 -5.06
CA ASN A 177 7.33 -2.64 -5.93
C ASN A 177 7.91 -4.04 -5.73
N LEU A 178 9.21 -4.18 -5.55
CA LEU A 178 9.84 -5.48 -5.29
C LEU A 178 9.34 -6.12 -3.99
N ILE A 179 9.21 -5.35 -2.91
CA ILE A 179 8.70 -5.85 -1.62
C ILE A 179 7.27 -6.39 -1.75
N LYS A 180 6.46 -5.82 -2.65
CA LYS A 180 5.08 -6.31 -2.89
C LYS A 180 5.04 -7.71 -3.51
N ILE A 181 6.02 -8.05 -4.33
CA ILE A 181 6.05 -9.30 -5.09
C ILE A 181 7.05 -10.32 -4.56
N PHE A 182 8.07 -9.87 -3.85
CA PHE A 182 9.11 -10.70 -3.25
C PHE A 182 9.38 -10.25 -1.81
N PRO A 183 8.49 -10.57 -0.86
CA PRO A 183 8.69 -10.25 0.53
C PRO A 183 9.78 -11.15 1.13
N LEU A 184 10.83 -10.54 1.66
CA LEU A 184 11.86 -11.25 2.41
C LEU A 184 11.35 -11.52 3.83
N VAL A 185 11.50 -12.76 4.26
CA VAL A 185 11.07 -13.20 5.59
C VAL A 185 12.25 -13.29 6.57
N ASN A 186 13.50 -13.36 6.06
CA ASN A 186 14.68 -13.44 6.90
C ASN A 186 15.85 -12.60 6.33
N SER A 187 16.82 -12.27 7.20
CA SER A 187 17.99 -11.45 6.90
C SER A 187 19.10 -12.17 6.11
N ASP A 188 18.91 -13.46 5.76
CA ASP A 188 19.98 -14.27 5.11
C ASP A 188 20.04 -14.09 3.60
N PHE A 189 19.20 -13.20 3.06
CA PHE A 189 19.11 -12.95 1.64
C PHE A 189 18.84 -11.46 1.40
N ILE A 190 19.81 -10.77 0.80
CA ILE A 190 19.81 -9.32 0.64
C ILE A 190 19.63 -8.97 -0.84
N ILE A 191 18.77 -8.03 -1.15
CA ILE A 191 18.57 -7.50 -2.50
C ILE A 191 19.10 -6.08 -2.57
N HIS A 192 20.07 -5.86 -3.46
CA HIS A 192 20.68 -4.58 -3.76
C HIS A 192 20.10 -4.01 -5.05
N ILE A 193 19.63 -2.78 -5.03
CA ILE A 193 19.06 -2.09 -6.20
C ILE A 193 19.96 -0.91 -6.52
N ILE A 194 20.63 -0.96 -7.67
CA ILE A 194 21.72 -0.02 -8.02
C ILE A 194 21.38 0.73 -9.31
N ARG A 195 21.54 2.04 -9.29
CA ARG A 195 21.47 2.93 -10.46
C ARG A 195 22.35 4.16 -10.25
N ASP A 196 23.17 4.49 -11.24
CA ASP A 196 23.99 5.73 -11.24
C ASP A 196 24.77 5.93 -9.92
N ASN A 197 25.41 4.87 -9.41
CA ASN A 197 26.16 4.82 -8.13
C ASN A 197 25.30 5.07 -6.86
N HIS A 198 23.98 5.07 -6.97
CA HIS A 198 23.07 5.06 -5.83
C HIS A 198 22.57 3.64 -5.60
N GLU A 199 22.41 3.29 -4.34
CA GLU A 199 21.98 1.97 -3.91
C GLU A 199 20.84 2.08 -2.90
N GLU A 200 19.84 1.21 -3.07
CA GLU A 200 18.81 0.91 -2.08
C GLU A 200 18.89 -0.58 -1.74
N ILE A 201 18.73 -0.92 -0.47
CA ILE A 201 18.88 -2.28 0.02
C ILE A 201 17.54 -2.78 0.58
N ILE A 202 17.25 -4.06 0.34
CA ILE A 202 16.18 -4.81 1.00
C ILE A 202 16.86 -5.95 1.75
N ASP A 203 16.94 -5.84 3.08
CA ASP A 203 17.68 -6.74 3.96
C ASP A 203 16.82 -7.38 5.07
N ALA A 204 15.56 -6.98 5.17
CA ALA A 204 14.62 -7.47 6.18
C ALA A 204 13.18 -7.31 5.70
N VAL A 205 12.23 -7.86 6.48
CA VAL A 205 10.82 -7.52 6.31
C VAL A 205 10.67 -6.01 6.42
N ASP A 206 10.27 -5.36 5.33
CA ASP A 206 10.16 -3.91 5.27
C ASP A 206 9.06 -3.43 6.21
N ASP A 207 9.44 -2.63 7.21
CA ASP A 207 8.55 -2.02 8.18
C ASP A 207 7.59 -0.99 7.57
N THR A 208 7.81 -0.63 6.30
CA THR A 208 7.03 0.38 5.58
C THR A 208 5.53 0.07 5.59
N TYR A 209 5.16 -1.20 5.54
CA TYR A 209 3.75 -1.59 5.66
C TYR A 209 3.25 -1.45 7.08
N ALA A 210 3.90 -2.10 8.03
CA ALA A 210 3.44 -2.20 9.41
C ALA A 210 3.29 -0.83 10.06
N SER A 211 4.22 0.09 9.81
CA SER A 211 4.20 1.48 10.34
C SER A 211 3.04 2.33 9.83
N GLN A 212 2.38 1.94 8.73
CA GLN A 212 1.26 2.66 8.12
C GLN A 212 -0.10 2.00 8.42
N LEU A 213 -0.10 0.85 9.09
CA LEU A 213 -1.32 0.13 9.41
C LEU A 213 -2.01 0.71 10.66
N CYS A 214 -3.32 0.66 10.66
CA CYS A 214 -4.15 0.97 11.82
C CYS A 214 -4.81 -0.27 12.43
N ALA A 215 -4.86 -1.37 11.69
CA ALA A 215 -5.29 -2.67 12.17
C ALA A 215 -4.50 -3.78 11.48
N LEU A 216 -4.22 -4.87 12.20
CA LEU A 216 -3.42 -6.00 11.73
C LEU A 216 -3.90 -7.31 12.36
N ILE A 217 -3.96 -8.36 11.53
CA ILE A 217 -4.05 -9.75 11.97
C ILE A 217 -2.82 -10.47 11.44
N THR A 218 -2.04 -11.11 12.31
CA THR A 218 -0.95 -12.01 11.92
C THR A 218 -1.40 -13.47 12.10
N LEU A 219 -0.97 -14.34 11.21
CA LEU A 219 -1.21 -15.77 11.22
C LEU A 219 0.12 -16.50 11.31
N GLY A 220 0.32 -17.27 12.38
CA GLY A 220 1.57 -17.96 12.66
C GLY A 220 2.60 -17.10 13.36
N THR A 221 3.61 -17.76 13.93
CA THR A 221 4.64 -17.14 14.78
C THR A 221 5.61 -16.28 13.99
N GLU A 222 5.91 -16.66 12.74
CA GLU A 222 6.90 -15.97 11.87
C GLU A 222 6.52 -14.49 11.63
N PHE A 223 5.23 -14.18 11.55
CA PHE A 223 4.72 -12.82 11.28
C PHE A 223 4.35 -12.04 12.54
N SER A 224 4.39 -12.66 13.70
CA SER A 224 3.92 -12.06 14.97
C SER A 224 4.68 -10.77 15.37
N THR A 225 5.93 -10.62 14.94
CA THR A 225 6.77 -9.44 15.18
C THR A 225 6.25 -8.18 14.45
N LEU A 226 5.52 -8.34 13.35
CA LEU A 226 4.89 -7.21 12.64
C LEU A 226 3.91 -6.45 13.53
N ALA A 227 3.26 -7.14 14.47
CA ALA A 227 2.33 -6.53 15.40
C ALA A 227 2.98 -5.46 16.28
N GLU A 228 4.27 -5.58 16.59
CA GLU A 228 5.02 -4.63 17.41
C GLU A 228 5.34 -3.34 16.68
N LYS A 229 5.37 -3.41 15.34
CA LYS A 229 5.70 -2.30 14.45
C LYS A 229 4.49 -1.45 14.05
N VAL A 230 3.27 -1.93 14.29
CA VAL A 230 2.04 -1.14 14.06
C VAL A 230 1.95 -0.01 15.10
N PRO A 231 1.70 1.24 14.68
CA PRO A 231 1.59 2.37 15.60
C PRO A 231 0.53 2.16 16.68
N ASN A 232 0.87 2.44 17.93
CA ASN A 232 -0.07 2.35 19.06
C ASN A 232 -0.73 3.72 19.33
N ALA A 233 -1.48 4.21 18.35
CA ALA A 233 -2.13 5.53 18.44
C ALA A 233 -3.26 5.58 19.48
N TYR A 234 -3.92 4.45 19.72
CA TYR A 234 -5.04 4.32 20.67
C TYR A 234 -4.84 3.08 21.55
N PRO A 235 -4.09 3.21 22.68
CA PRO A 235 -3.75 2.08 23.55
C PRO A 235 -4.95 1.32 24.11
N ASN A 236 -6.06 2.01 24.32
CA ASN A 236 -7.30 1.46 24.89
C ASN A 236 -8.00 0.43 23.98
N ILE A 237 -7.71 0.43 22.68
CA ILE A 237 -8.27 -0.53 21.71
C ILE A 237 -7.18 -1.38 21.04
N ARG A 238 -5.93 -1.31 21.52
CA ARG A 238 -4.80 -2.01 20.88
C ARG A 238 -5.09 -3.49 20.66
N ASP A 239 -5.56 -4.18 21.68
CA ASP A 239 -5.85 -5.61 21.66
C ASP A 239 -7.11 -5.98 20.83
N GLU A 240 -7.86 -4.96 20.36
CA GLU A 240 -9.00 -5.15 19.48
C GLU A 240 -8.66 -4.89 18.00
N VAL A 241 -7.56 -4.16 17.72
CA VAL A 241 -7.15 -3.78 16.36
C VAL A 241 -5.83 -4.40 15.92
N VAL A 242 -5.11 -5.08 16.80
CA VAL A 242 -3.89 -5.84 16.48
C VAL A 242 -4.00 -7.22 17.10
N LEU A 243 -4.24 -8.22 16.26
CA LEU A 243 -4.47 -9.59 16.68
C LEU A 243 -3.33 -10.49 16.20
N LYS A 244 -2.91 -11.41 17.07
CA LYS A 244 -1.96 -12.48 16.74
C LYS A 244 -2.71 -13.79 16.80
N TRP A 245 -2.84 -14.45 15.67
CA TRP A 245 -3.51 -15.76 15.57
C TRP A 245 -2.48 -16.82 15.23
N ASP A 246 -2.78 -18.06 15.61
CA ASP A 246 -2.06 -19.23 15.11
C ASP A 246 -2.28 -19.39 13.61
N ALA A 247 -1.40 -20.15 12.95
CA ALA A 247 -1.60 -20.52 11.56
C ALA A 247 -2.96 -21.24 11.41
N TYR A 248 -3.74 -20.82 10.40
CA TYR A 248 -4.97 -21.54 10.07
C TYR A 248 -4.64 -22.90 9.49
N SER A 249 -5.34 -23.94 9.88
CA SER A 249 -5.16 -25.28 9.34
C SER A 249 -6.50 -25.99 9.19
N GLU A 250 -6.74 -26.59 8.02
CA GLU A 250 -7.87 -27.49 7.81
C GLU A 250 -7.46 -28.71 6.96
N PRO A 251 -8.05 -29.90 7.20
CA PRO A 251 -7.83 -31.06 6.36
C PRO A 251 -8.54 -30.89 5.00
N ILE A 252 -7.86 -31.29 3.93
CA ILE A 252 -8.43 -31.33 2.59
C ILE A 252 -8.10 -32.67 1.91
N THR A 253 -9.13 -33.37 1.42
CA THR A 253 -8.96 -34.63 0.71
C THR A 253 -8.77 -34.37 -0.78
N MET A 254 -7.68 -34.86 -1.36
CA MET A 254 -7.33 -34.65 -2.77
C MET A 254 -6.70 -35.88 -3.39
N LYS A 255 -6.84 -36.00 -4.72
CA LYS A 255 -6.11 -36.99 -5.51
C LYS A 255 -4.74 -36.45 -5.87
N ASN A 256 -3.72 -37.24 -5.59
CA ASN A 256 -2.36 -36.94 -6.00
C ASN A 256 -2.13 -37.22 -7.52
N ASN A 257 -0.94 -36.92 -8.03
CA ASN A 257 -0.58 -37.14 -9.43
C ASN A 257 -0.60 -38.62 -9.87
N PHE A 258 -0.63 -39.54 -8.90
CA PHE A 258 -0.70 -41.00 -9.14
C PHE A 258 -2.14 -41.52 -9.03
N GLY A 259 -3.13 -40.65 -8.77
CA GLY A 259 -4.54 -41.01 -8.64
C GLY A 259 -4.94 -41.52 -7.24
N ALA A 260 -4.03 -41.58 -6.28
CA ALA A 260 -4.34 -41.94 -4.90
C ALA A 260 -5.02 -40.77 -4.17
N GLU A 261 -6.07 -41.05 -3.43
CA GLU A 261 -6.79 -40.09 -2.61
C GLU A 261 -6.17 -40.05 -1.22
N ASN A 262 -5.65 -38.87 -0.85
CA ASN A 262 -5.00 -38.65 0.43
C ASN A 262 -5.56 -37.40 1.12
N GLU A 263 -5.46 -37.36 2.45
CA GLU A 263 -5.75 -36.18 3.24
C GLU A 263 -4.47 -35.33 3.40
N TYR A 264 -4.60 -34.04 3.13
CA TYR A 264 -3.54 -33.04 3.26
C TYR A 264 -3.96 -31.97 4.25
N SER A 265 -3.02 -31.37 4.96
CA SER A 265 -3.26 -30.20 5.79
C SER A 265 -3.10 -28.93 4.94
N LEU A 266 -4.20 -28.21 4.70
CA LEU A 266 -4.13 -26.88 4.11
C LEU A 266 -3.83 -25.89 5.21
N GLN A 267 -2.62 -25.32 5.18
CA GLN A 267 -2.15 -24.36 6.17
C GLN A 267 -2.01 -22.97 5.55
N ILE A 268 -2.49 -21.95 6.27
CA ILE A 268 -2.37 -20.53 5.85
C ILE A 268 -1.64 -19.77 6.95
N GLU A 269 -0.55 -19.12 6.56
CA GLU A 269 0.24 -18.22 7.39
C GLU A 269 0.32 -16.85 6.75
N GLY A 270 0.84 -15.85 7.48
CA GLY A 270 1.03 -14.52 6.92
C GLY A 270 0.38 -13.40 7.72
N TRP A 271 -0.10 -12.38 7.03
CA TRP A 271 -0.73 -11.24 7.67
C TRP A 271 -1.73 -10.54 6.75
N ILE A 272 -2.72 -9.88 7.36
CA ILE A 272 -3.63 -8.97 6.69
C ILE A 272 -3.82 -7.73 7.57
N GLY A 273 -3.82 -6.55 6.96
CA GLY A 273 -3.96 -5.28 7.66
C GLY A 273 -4.78 -4.25 6.89
N THR A 274 -5.02 -3.13 7.52
CA THR A 274 -5.63 -1.96 6.88
C THR A 274 -4.80 -0.71 7.16
N TYR A 275 -4.60 0.07 6.12
CA TYR A 275 -3.96 1.38 6.22
C TYR A 275 -4.82 2.39 6.96
N GLU A 276 -4.20 3.29 7.70
CA GLU A 276 -4.91 4.42 8.31
C GLU A 276 -5.46 5.37 7.24
N SER A 277 -4.66 5.65 6.21
CA SER A 277 -5.01 6.57 5.12
C SER A 277 -4.42 6.12 3.79
N THR A 278 -5.17 6.32 2.71
CA THR A 278 -4.70 6.15 1.32
C THR A 278 -4.33 7.49 0.67
N ARG A 279 -4.46 8.62 1.38
CA ARG A 279 -4.14 9.96 0.86
C ARG A 279 -2.63 10.12 0.65
N GLY A 280 -2.25 10.74 -0.47
CA GLY A 280 -0.85 11.01 -0.82
C GLY A 280 -0.14 9.86 -1.53
N ARG A 281 -0.79 8.72 -1.72
CA ARG A 281 -0.29 7.59 -2.48
C ARG A 281 -0.60 7.82 -3.97
N LYS A 282 0.30 8.52 -4.65
CA LYS A 282 0.25 8.60 -6.12
C LYS A 282 0.97 7.36 -6.65
N ALA A 283 0.20 6.41 -7.18
CA ALA A 283 0.75 5.31 -7.95
C ALA A 283 1.22 5.84 -9.31
N ASP A 284 2.42 5.49 -9.73
CA ASP A 284 2.84 5.59 -11.12
C ASP A 284 2.11 4.50 -11.92
N VAL A 285 1.99 4.65 -13.23
CA VAL A 285 1.38 3.64 -14.12
C VAL A 285 2.11 2.29 -14.02
N LEU A 286 3.39 2.30 -13.64
CA LEU A 286 4.22 1.10 -13.44
C LEU A 286 4.10 0.50 -12.04
N ASP A 287 3.48 1.19 -11.07
CA ASP A 287 3.39 0.72 -9.69
C ASP A 287 2.30 -0.34 -9.53
N PHE A 288 2.61 -1.37 -8.77
CA PHE A 288 1.58 -2.24 -8.23
C PHE A 288 0.67 -1.47 -7.27
N PRO A 289 -0.65 -1.72 -7.28
CA PRO A 289 -1.55 -1.08 -6.33
C PRO A 289 -1.13 -1.35 -4.88
N ASP A 290 -1.39 -0.39 -3.99
CA ASP A 290 -1.13 -0.55 -2.55
C ASP A 290 -2.22 -1.36 -1.84
N ASN A 291 -3.35 -1.54 -2.50
CA ASN A 291 -4.51 -2.30 -2.03
C ASN A 291 -4.50 -3.67 -2.70
N PHE A 292 -4.07 -4.68 -1.97
CA PHE A 292 -3.94 -6.04 -2.47
C PHE A 292 -3.94 -7.08 -1.33
N ILE A 293 -4.26 -8.31 -1.66
CA ILE A 293 -3.96 -9.50 -0.84
C ILE A 293 -3.24 -10.47 -1.76
N SER A 294 -1.94 -10.67 -1.55
CA SER A 294 -1.13 -11.58 -2.36
C SER A 294 -1.10 -12.97 -1.75
N LEU A 295 -1.06 -13.99 -2.62
CA LEU A 295 -0.89 -15.39 -2.25
C LEU A 295 0.51 -15.88 -2.64
N TYR A 296 1.17 -16.49 -1.68
CA TYR A 296 2.52 -17.05 -1.82
C TYR A 296 2.51 -18.56 -1.53
N ALA A 297 3.40 -19.28 -2.19
CA ALA A 297 3.72 -20.67 -1.88
C ALA A 297 5.23 -20.87 -2.00
N ASN A 298 5.84 -21.58 -1.04
CA ASN A 298 7.30 -21.71 -0.93
C ASN A 298 8.02 -20.34 -1.00
N LYS A 299 7.48 -19.32 -0.35
CA LYS A 299 7.97 -17.93 -0.34
C LYS A 299 7.94 -17.23 -1.70
N LYS A 300 7.41 -17.86 -2.74
CA LYS A 300 7.24 -17.29 -4.07
C LYS A 300 5.80 -16.81 -4.28
N MET A 301 5.66 -15.63 -4.87
CA MET A 301 4.36 -15.12 -5.23
C MET A 301 3.74 -15.94 -6.37
N GLY A 302 2.52 -16.44 -6.14
CA GLY A 302 1.72 -17.12 -7.15
C GLY A 302 0.58 -16.27 -7.69
N GLU A 303 -0.04 -15.45 -6.84
CA GLU A 303 -1.09 -14.52 -7.24
C GLU A 303 -0.90 -13.18 -6.52
N PHE A 304 -0.83 -12.09 -7.28
CA PHE A 304 -0.57 -10.77 -6.71
C PHE A 304 -1.76 -10.24 -5.92
N ASN A 305 -3.00 -10.42 -6.40
CA ASN A 305 -4.14 -9.79 -5.74
C ASN A 305 -5.43 -10.60 -5.89
N ILE A 306 -5.78 -11.33 -4.84
CA ILE A 306 -7.06 -12.04 -4.72
C ILE A 306 -8.21 -11.12 -4.25
N LEU A 307 -7.91 -9.91 -3.75
CA LEU A 307 -8.91 -9.01 -3.16
C LEU A 307 -10.11 -8.72 -4.08
N PRO A 308 -9.97 -8.49 -5.40
CA PRO A 308 -11.12 -8.28 -6.28
C PRO A 308 -12.09 -9.46 -6.31
N ARG A 309 -11.61 -10.67 -5.99
CA ARG A 309 -12.40 -11.90 -5.99
C ARG A 309 -13.09 -12.16 -4.65
N VAL A 310 -12.39 -11.88 -3.54
CA VAL A 310 -12.92 -12.10 -2.18
C VAL A 310 -13.70 -10.91 -1.66
N GLY A 311 -13.47 -9.71 -2.18
CA GLY A 311 -14.11 -8.47 -1.77
C GLY A 311 -15.58 -8.37 -2.20
N GLN A 312 -16.29 -7.48 -1.55
CA GLN A 312 -17.70 -7.15 -1.81
C GLN A 312 -17.85 -5.70 -2.34
N ASN A 313 -16.76 -5.11 -2.83
CA ASN A 313 -16.70 -3.72 -3.32
C ASN A 313 -17.09 -2.67 -2.26
N LYS A 314 -16.81 -2.95 -0.98
CA LYS A 314 -17.03 -1.99 0.11
C LYS A 314 -15.92 -0.93 0.11
N LEU A 315 -16.28 0.32 0.41
CA LEU A 315 -15.34 1.44 0.48
C LEU A 315 -14.13 1.16 1.38
N ASN A 316 -14.33 0.47 2.50
CA ASN A 316 -13.26 0.15 3.44
C ASN A 316 -12.26 -0.90 2.90
N GLU A 317 -12.63 -1.69 1.89
CA GLU A 317 -11.73 -2.65 1.25
C GLU A 317 -10.57 -1.98 0.52
N SER A 318 -10.72 -0.72 0.08
CA SER A 318 -9.65 0.06 -0.55
C SER A 318 -8.45 0.32 0.37
N TYR A 319 -8.58 0.05 1.66
CA TYR A 319 -7.49 0.20 2.64
C TYR A 319 -6.82 -1.13 2.99
N VAL A 320 -7.34 -2.24 2.48
CA VAL A 320 -6.85 -3.58 2.83
C VAL A 320 -5.55 -3.89 2.11
N VAL A 321 -4.61 -4.49 2.82
CA VAL A 321 -3.36 -5.03 2.30
C VAL A 321 -3.03 -6.31 3.06
N GLY A 322 -2.45 -7.29 2.36
CA GLY A 322 -2.09 -8.55 3.01
C GLY A 322 -1.17 -9.42 2.17
N GLN A 323 -0.47 -10.32 2.85
CA GLN A 323 0.41 -11.33 2.26
C GLN A 323 0.16 -12.64 2.99
N LEU A 324 -0.35 -13.63 2.26
CA LEU A 324 -0.74 -14.93 2.80
C LEU A 324 0.03 -16.04 2.10
N TYR A 325 0.41 -17.03 2.86
CA TYR A 325 1.28 -18.13 2.44
C TYR A 325 0.52 -19.44 2.59
N CYS A 326 0.48 -20.23 1.51
CA CYS A 326 -0.11 -21.57 1.47
C CYS A 326 0.77 -22.49 0.63
N ASP A 327 1.69 -23.18 1.26
CA ASP A 327 2.68 -24.02 0.58
C ASP A 327 2.07 -25.26 -0.10
N LEU A 328 0.85 -25.67 0.31
CA LEU A 328 0.12 -26.76 -0.32
C LEU A 328 -0.17 -26.47 -1.81
N PHE A 329 -0.17 -25.22 -2.24
CA PHE A 329 -0.37 -24.83 -3.64
C PHE A 329 0.73 -25.32 -4.57
N GLU A 330 1.95 -25.47 -4.04
CA GLU A 330 3.13 -25.89 -4.80
C GLU A 330 3.67 -27.26 -4.36
N LEU A 331 2.86 -28.07 -3.65
CA LEU A 331 3.26 -29.43 -3.29
C LEU A 331 3.40 -30.29 -4.55
N SER A 332 4.60 -30.88 -4.75
CA SER A 332 4.98 -31.56 -6.00
C SER A 332 4.18 -32.84 -6.29
N GLU A 333 3.67 -33.51 -5.29
CA GLU A 333 2.85 -34.72 -5.46
C GLU A 333 1.40 -34.41 -5.87
N LEU A 334 0.95 -33.15 -5.75
CA LEU A 334 -0.38 -32.72 -6.18
C LEU A 334 -0.37 -32.13 -7.60
N PRO A 335 -1.51 -32.17 -8.29
CA PRO A 335 -1.66 -31.52 -9.58
C PRO A 335 -1.28 -30.05 -9.52
N ASP A 336 -0.59 -29.59 -10.56
CA ASP A 336 -0.19 -28.19 -10.69
C ASP A 336 -1.41 -27.28 -10.87
N MET A 337 -1.57 -26.33 -9.95
CA MET A 337 -2.65 -25.36 -9.97
C MET A 337 -2.25 -23.98 -10.48
N ALA A 338 -0.96 -23.71 -10.67
CA ALA A 338 -0.52 -22.43 -11.20
C ALA A 338 -0.92 -22.26 -12.67
N LEU A 339 -1.39 -21.07 -13.03
CA LEU A 339 -1.69 -20.69 -14.41
C LEU A 339 -0.43 -20.71 -15.28
N SER A 340 -0.60 -20.88 -16.60
CA SER A 340 0.52 -20.93 -17.54
C SER A 340 1.34 -19.63 -17.57
N ASN A 341 0.69 -18.48 -17.40
CA ASN A 341 1.31 -17.17 -17.28
C ASN A 341 1.89 -16.85 -15.90
N ARG A 342 1.75 -17.77 -14.93
CA ARG A 342 2.24 -17.63 -13.54
C ARG A 342 1.77 -16.37 -12.79
N GLN A 343 0.66 -15.78 -13.20
CA GLN A 343 0.07 -14.62 -12.57
C GLN A 343 -1.19 -14.95 -11.76
N GLY A 344 -1.35 -16.21 -11.36
CA GLY A 344 -2.47 -16.69 -10.57
C GLY A 344 -2.57 -18.20 -10.52
N TYR A 345 -3.62 -18.66 -9.86
CA TYR A 345 -3.93 -20.07 -9.67
C TYR A 345 -5.24 -20.46 -10.34
N LYS A 346 -5.43 -21.75 -10.58
CA LYS A 346 -6.69 -22.31 -11.07
C LYS A 346 -7.75 -22.16 -9.99
N THR A 347 -8.79 -21.41 -10.28
CA THR A 347 -9.82 -21.03 -9.30
C THR A 347 -10.84 -22.13 -9.00
N ASP A 348 -10.87 -23.16 -9.84
CA ASP A 348 -11.67 -24.38 -9.68
C ASP A 348 -10.97 -25.47 -8.83
N ASP A 349 -9.70 -25.23 -8.44
CA ASP A 349 -8.98 -26.16 -7.56
C ASP A 349 -9.53 -26.06 -6.12
N PRO A 350 -9.83 -27.20 -5.46
CA PRO A 350 -10.35 -27.21 -4.10
C PRO A 350 -9.49 -26.45 -3.07
N ARG A 351 -8.16 -26.47 -3.22
CA ARG A 351 -7.22 -25.71 -2.37
C ARG A 351 -7.49 -24.21 -2.48
N TYR A 352 -7.67 -23.73 -3.71
CA TYR A 352 -7.96 -22.33 -3.94
C TYR A 352 -9.30 -21.90 -3.34
N ALA A 353 -10.34 -22.73 -3.55
CA ALA A 353 -11.68 -22.47 -3.01
C ALA A 353 -11.69 -22.40 -1.47
N ALA A 354 -10.92 -23.27 -0.80
CA ALA A 354 -10.77 -23.25 0.65
C ALA A 354 -10.10 -21.95 1.14
N VAL A 355 -8.99 -21.56 0.52
CA VAL A 355 -8.29 -20.30 0.84
C VAL A 355 -9.17 -19.08 0.56
N GLU A 356 -9.84 -19.04 -0.60
CA GLU A 356 -10.77 -17.96 -0.95
C GLU A 356 -11.89 -17.81 0.09
N LYS A 357 -12.48 -18.93 0.52
CA LYS A 357 -13.52 -18.95 1.55
C LYS A 357 -13.03 -18.39 2.88
N TYR A 358 -11.88 -18.86 3.36
CA TYR A 358 -11.30 -18.41 4.63
C TYR A 358 -10.96 -16.92 4.60
N ILE A 359 -10.37 -16.43 3.51
CA ILE A 359 -10.07 -15.00 3.36
C ILE A 359 -11.35 -14.17 3.39
N ARG A 360 -12.38 -14.57 2.61
CA ARG A 360 -13.64 -13.83 2.49
C ARG A 360 -14.42 -13.81 3.79
N GLU A 361 -14.64 -14.98 4.38
CA GLU A 361 -15.58 -15.15 5.49
C GLU A 361 -14.94 -14.80 6.84
N THR A 362 -13.63 -14.98 6.98
CA THR A 362 -12.95 -14.79 8.26
C THR A 362 -12.03 -13.57 8.25
N LEU A 363 -10.98 -13.57 7.43
CA LEU A 363 -9.94 -12.54 7.51
C LEU A 363 -10.45 -11.17 7.08
N LEU A 364 -11.08 -11.10 5.91
CA LEU A 364 -11.57 -9.83 5.37
C LEU A 364 -12.70 -9.26 6.22
N ALA A 365 -13.61 -10.12 6.67
CA ALA A 365 -14.69 -9.71 7.56
C ALA A 365 -14.14 -9.12 8.86
N GLN A 366 -13.21 -9.82 9.51
CA GLN A 366 -12.63 -9.39 10.79
C GLN A 366 -11.80 -8.10 10.66
N ILE A 367 -10.93 -8.00 9.65
CA ILE A 367 -10.07 -6.82 9.51
C ILE A 367 -10.88 -5.54 9.21
N LEU A 368 -12.01 -5.65 8.51
CA LEU A 368 -12.91 -4.52 8.26
C LEU A 368 -13.63 -4.06 9.53
N VAL A 369 -14.00 -4.99 10.42
CA VAL A 369 -14.57 -4.66 11.74
C VAL A 369 -13.52 -3.92 12.58
N MET A 370 -12.28 -4.41 12.62
CA MET A 370 -11.17 -3.80 13.35
C MET A 370 -10.89 -2.39 12.85
N ARG A 371 -10.90 -2.18 11.52
CA ARG A 371 -10.77 -0.85 10.93
C ARG A 371 -11.88 0.09 11.38
N THR A 372 -13.12 -0.39 11.43
CA THR A 372 -14.27 0.43 11.88
C THR A 372 -14.06 0.87 13.32
N LYS A 373 -13.66 -0.03 14.23
CA LYS A 373 -13.34 0.29 15.63
C LYS A 373 -12.25 1.36 15.72
N PHE A 374 -11.16 1.24 14.96
CA PHE A 374 -10.11 2.24 14.91
C PHE A 374 -10.62 3.61 14.45
N THR A 375 -11.43 3.62 13.40
CA THR A 375 -11.99 4.86 12.84
C THR A 375 -12.93 5.54 13.83
N ASP A 376 -13.74 4.77 14.55
CA ASP A 376 -14.64 5.29 15.57
C ASP A 376 -13.87 5.91 16.74
N GLU A 377 -12.80 5.25 17.21
CA GLU A 377 -11.96 5.78 18.28
C GLU A 377 -11.21 7.05 17.85
N LYS A 378 -10.69 7.06 16.62
CA LYS A 378 -10.08 8.24 16.01
C LYS A 378 -11.06 9.43 15.96
N ASN A 379 -12.32 9.18 15.59
CA ASN A 379 -13.34 10.21 15.53
C ASN A 379 -13.73 10.71 16.92
N LYS A 380 -13.82 9.84 17.94
CA LYS A 380 -14.03 10.23 19.34
C LYS A 380 -12.89 11.11 19.86
N ALA A 381 -11.65 10.69 19.65
CA ALA A 381 -10.47 11.45 20.05
C ALA A 381 -10.43 12.84 19.38
N LYS A 382 -10.77 12.91 18.08
CA LYS A 382 -10.84 14.18 17.35
C LYS A 382 -11.93 15.10 17.91
N LYS A 383 -13.13 14.58 18.21
CA LYS A 383 -14.21 15.34 18.81
C LYS A 383 -13.82 15.90 20.19
N LEU A 384 -13.20 15.06 21.03
CA LEU A 384 -12.73 15.47 22.35
C LEU A 384 -11.65 16.56 22.28
N ALA A 385 -10.70 16.44 21.35
CA ALA A 385 -9.66 17.44 21.13
C ALA A 385 -10.24 18.78 20.64
N ALA A 386 -11.22 18.74 19.72
CA ALA A 386 -11.92 19.93 19.26
C ALA A 386 -12.68 20.61 20.42
N GLN A 387 -13.40 19.84 21.25
CA GLN A 387 -14.11 20.36 22.41
C GLN A 387 -13.16 21.03 23.40
N LYS A 388 -12.03 20.40 23.75
CA LYS A 388 -11.02 20.99 24.65
C LYS A 388 -10.42 22.28 24.08
N SER A 389 -10.18 22.33 22.76
CA SER A 389 -9.67 23.54 22.10
C SER A 389 -10.69 24.69 22.19
N LEU A 390 -11.98 24.38 22.02
CA LEU A 390 -13.07 25.35 22.18
C LEU A 390 -13.14 25.90 23.61
N GLU A 391 -13.14 25.01 24.60
CA GLU A 391 -13.17 25.40 26.04
C GLU A 391 -11.96 26.30 26.40
N GLN A 392 -10.76 25.97 25.92
CA GLN A 392 -9.58 26.82 26.13
C GLN A 392 -9.70 28.18 25.46
N THR A 393 -10.28 28.23 24.25
CA THR A 393 -10.49 29.48 23.53
C THR A 393 -11.53 30.36 24.25
N GLU A 394 -12.60 29.75 24.79
CA GLU A 394 -13.58 30.46 25.61
C GLU A 394 -13.00 31.03 26.89
N ILE A 395 -12.15 30.25 27.60
CA ILE A 395 -11.48 30.69 28.81
C ILE A 395 -10.59 31.91 28.51
N LYS A 396 -9.71 31.80 27.50
CA LYS A 396 -8.84 32.91 27.08
C LYS A 396 -9.61 34.15 26.68
N PHE A 397 -10.74 33.96 25.98
CA PHE A 397 -11.61 35.07 25.61
C PHE A 397 -12.25 35.75 26.81
N LYS A 398 -12.80 35.00 27.79
CA LYS A 398 -13.34 35.54 29.02
C LYS A 398 -12.30 36.32 29.83
N GLU A 399 -11.07 35.78 29.93
CA GLU A 399 -9.94 36.46 30.58
C GLU A 399 -9.60 37.79 29.87
N ALA A 400 -9.52 37.77 28.52
CA ALA A 400 -9.24 38.96 27.72
C ALA A 400 -10.33 40.04 27.87
N VAL A 401 -11.60 39.63 27.88
CA VAL A 401 -12.74 40.55 28.13
C VAL A 401 -12.68 41.15 29.54
N THR A 402 -12.36 40.34 30.53
CA THR A 402 -12.24 40.82 31.93
C THR A 402 -11.07 41.80 32.08
N ALA A 403 -9.91 41.48 31.50
CA ALA A 403 -8.75 42.38 31.48
C ALA A 403 -9.05 43.68 30.71
N PHE A 404 -9.75 43.62 29.58
CA PHE A 404 -10.17 44.80 28.83
C PHE A 404 -11.11 45.69 29.68
N LYS A 405 -12.12 45.09 30.31
CA LYS A 405 -13.02 45.83 31.22
C LYS A 405 -12.24 46.57 32.30
N HIS A 406 -11.38 45.83 33.02
CA HIS A 406 -10.59 46.39 34.13
C HIS A 406 -9.69 47.53 33.67
N ASN A 407 -8.90 47.31 32.60
CA ASN A 407 -7.96 48.32 32.10
C ASN A 407 -8.69 49.56 31.56
N THR A 408 -9.80 49.37 30.83
CA THR A 408 -10.59 50.48 30.24
C THR A 408 -11.27 51.29 31.36
N THR A 409 -11.81 50.61 32.37
CA THR A 409 -12.44 51.31 33.54
C THR A 409 -11.40 52.12 34.30
N ALA A 410 -10.23 51.55 34.61
CA ALA A 410 -9.15 52.23 35.34
C ALA A 410 -8.61 53.44 34.54
N THR A 411 -8.38 53.29 33.24
CA THR A 411 -7.88 54.34 32.37
C THR A 411 -8.91 55.48 32.25
N ALA A 412 -10.19 55.15 31.99
CA ALA A 412 -11.26 56.13 31.84
C ALA A 412 -11.53 56.84 33.16
N ALA A 413 -11.54 56.13 34.29
CA ALA A 413 -11.72 56.75 35.63
C ALA A 413 -10.58 57.72 35.95
N THR A 414 -9.34 57.38 35.62
CA THR A 414 -8.17 58.25 35.82
C THR A 414 -8.28 59.53 34.98
N GLU A 415 -8.66 59.45 33.73
CA GLU A 415 -8.82 60.63 32.87
C GLU A 415 -10.03 61.50 33.25
N LEU A 416 -11.16 60.89 33.66
CA LEU A 416 -12.33 61.60 34.10
C LEU A 416 -12.09 62.29 35.46
N SER A 417 -11.34 61.74 36.39
CA SER A 417 -10.98 62.38 37.64
C SER A 417 -10.08 63.60 37.45
N ARG A 418 -9.29 63.69 36.38
CA ARG A 418 -8.52 64.88 36.00
C ARG A 418 -9.42 66.03 35.47
N LEU A 419 -10.52 65.67 34.85
CA LEU A 419 -11.48 66.63 34.26
C LEU A 419 -12.53 67.10 35.29
N ALA A 420 -12.84 66.31 36.31
CA ALA A 420 -13.80 66.58 37.35
C ALA A 420 -13.21 66.34 38.75
N PRO A 421 -12.36 67.25 39.27
CA PRO A 421 -11.60 67.08 40.54
C PRO A 421 -12.47 66.92 41.80
N ASN A 422 -13.74 67.29 41.71
CA ASN A 422 -14.69 67.25 42.87
C ASN A 422 -15.55 65.96 42.89
N ALA A 423 -15.41 65.09 41.86
CA ALA A 423 -16.14 63.80 41.81
C ALA A 423 -15.35 62.73 42.55
N ARG A 424 -16.05 61.82 43.22
CA ARG A 424 -15.43 60.70 43.91
C ARG A 424 -14.99 59.64 42.91
N LEU A 425 -13.77 59.13 43.02
CA LEU A 425 -13.16 58.15 42.11
C LEU A 425 -13.99 56.88 41.99
N ASP A 426 -14.53 56.40 43.12
CA ASP A 426 -15.36 55.21 43.20
C ASP A 426 -16.70 55.35 42.43
N GLU A 427 -17.31 56.56 42.42
CA GLU A 427 -18.51 56.84 41.64
C GLU A 427 -18.22 56.88 40.13
N ILE A 428 -17.05 57.41 39.75
CA ILE A 428 -16.61 57.45 38.34
C ILE A 428 -16.31 56.03 37.83
N GLU A 429 -15.56 55.22 38.63
CA GLU A 429 -15.29 53.83 38.27
C GLU A 429 -16.55 53.00 38.06
N ASN A 430 -17.51 53.12 38.97
CA ASN A 430 -18.79 52.42 38.86
C ASN A 430 -19.59 52.85 37.62
N ALA A 431 -19.67 54.16 37.33
CA ALA A 431 -20.38 54.66 36.13
C ALA A 431 -19.72 54.18 34.83
N VAL A 432 -18.38 54.19 34.75
CA VAL A 432 -17.63 53.73 33.59
C VAL A 432 -17.78 52.22 33.43
N SER A 433 -17.69 51.45 34.52
CA SER A 433 -17.88 49.99 34.50
C SER A 433 -19.27 49.61 33.96
N GLN A 434 -20.34 50.29 34.45
CA GLN A 434 -21.70 50.06 33.97
C GLN A 434 -21.87 50.43 32.48
N ALA A 435 -21.27 51.55 32.03
CA ALA A 435 -21.28 51.92 30.61
C ALA A 435 -20.57 50.92 29.71
N ILE A 436 -19.44 50.37 30.15
CA ILE A 436 -18.73 49.34 29.44
C ILE A 436 -19.56 48.04 29.39
N GLU A 437 -20.16 47.63 30.50
CA GLU A 437 -21.02 46.43 30.51
C GLU A 437 -22.21 46.53 29.59
N HIS A 438 -22.86 47.68 29.56
CA HIS A 438 -23.99 47.90 28.65
C HIS A 438 -23.58 47.83 27.18
N ASN A 439 -22.43 48.40 26.82
CA ASN A 439 -21.95 48.45 25.44
C ASN A 439 -21.28 47.16 24.98
N ILE A 440 -20.66 46.38 25.86
CA ILE A 440 -20.10 45.06 25.48
C ILE A 440 -21.20 44.11 25.01
N ASN A 441 -22.37 44.16 25.60
CA ASN A 441 -23.51 43.35 25.14
C ASN A 441 -24.03 43.78 23.73
N SER A 442 -23.85 45.05 23.37
CA SER A 442 -24.24 45.59 22.05
C SER A 442 -23.17 45.35 20.96
N LEU A 443 -21.92 45.03 21.30
CA LEU A 443 -20.82 44.75 20.37
C LEU A 443 -20.88 43.35 19.71
N GLY A 444 -21.97 42.60 19.91
CA GLY A 444 -22.16 41.32 19.28
C GLY A 444 -21.14 40.24 19.67
N ILE A 445 -20.52 40.41 20.86
CA ILE A 445 -19.58 39.40 21.39
C ILE A 445 -20.28 38.07 21.60
N LYS A 446 -21.59 38.09 21.90
CA LYS A 446 -22.46 36.93 21.93
C LYS A 446 -22.54 36.21 20.58
N THR A 447 -22.54 36.97 19.46
CA THR A 447 -22.61 36.41 18.10
C THR A 447 -21.33 35.73 17.65
N LYS A 448 -20.14 36.05 18.21
CA LYS A 448 -18.92 35.31 17.89
C LYS A 448 -18.86 33.92 18.55
N LEU A 449 -19.49 33.75 19.70
CA LEU A 449 -19.64 32.44 20.36
C LEU A 449 -20.66 31.55 19.60
N ASP A 450 -21.70 32.16 19.00
CA ASP A 450 -22.69 31.43 18.17
C ASP A 450 -22.20 31.15 16.75
N ALA A 451 -21.15 31.84 16.27
CA ALA A 451 -20.53 31.55 14.96
C ALA A 451 -19.84 30.18 14.88
N GLN A 452 -19.73 29.46 15.99
CA GLN A 452 -19.22 28.10 16.06
C GLN A 452 -20.31 27.01 15.97
N LYS A 453 -21.59 27.39 15.91
CA LYS A 453 -22.65 26.43 15.60
C LYS A 453 -22.49 25.93 14.17
N LYS A 454 -22.50 24.61 14.01
CA LYS A 454 -22.48 23.97 12.70
C LYS A 454 -23.74 24.36 11.94
N LYS A 455 -23.56 24.96 10.75
CA LYS A 455 -24.66 25.36 9.88
C LYS A 455 -24.71 24.45 8.65
N ILE A 456 -25.92 24.15 8.21
CA ILE A 456 -26.17 23.39 6.98
C ILE A 456 -26.32 24.42 5.84
N LEU A 457 -25.45 24.33 4.83
CA LEU A 457 -25.57 25.18 3.63
C LEU A 457 -26.34 24.44 2.54
N ILE A 458 -27.45 25.06 2.06
CA ILE A 458 -28.19 24.66 0.88
C ILE A 458 -27.84 25.66 -0.23
N SER A 459 -27.01 25.23 -1.19
CA SER A 459 -26.64 26.02 -2.37
C SER A 459 -27.09 25.28 -3.63
N HIS A 460 -27.73 26.00 -4.56
CA HIS A 460 -28.30 25.44 -5.79
C HIS A 460 -28.17 26.40 -6.96
N THR A 461 -28.40 25.91 -8.18
CA THR A 461 -28.62 26.75 -9.36
C THR A 461 -30.10 27.19 -9.44
N GLY A 462 -30.40 28.28 -10.13
CA GLY A 462 -31.78 28.74 -10.27
C GLY A 462 -32.74 27.67 -10.84
N ALA A 463 -32.24 26.75 -11.64
CA ALA A 463 -33.02 25.64 -12.20
C ALA A 463 -33.41 24.56 -11.16
N ASP A 464 -32.72 24.50 -10.03
CA ASP A 464 -32.89 23.46 -9.01
C ASP A 464 -33.55 23.99 -7.72
N SER A 465 -34.09 25.21 -7.76
CA SER A 465 -34.70 25.87 -6.59
C SER A 465 -35.81 25.05 -5.95
N SER A 466 -36.66 24.42 -6.74
CA SER A 466 -37.75 23.58 -6.21
C SER A 466 -37.25 22.35 -5.45
N LEU A 467 -36.11 21.75 -5.86
CA LEU A 467 -35.48 20.64 -5.15
C LEU A 467 -34.84 21.13 -3.84
N ALA A 468 -34.19 22.29 -3.88
CA ALA A 468 -33.59 22.91 -2.71
C ALA A 468 -34.65 23.27 -1.65
N ASP A 469 -35.82 23.75 -2.07
CA ASP A 469 -36.97 23.99 -1.19
C ASP A 469 -37.50 22.72 -0.53
N ILE A 470 -37.52 21.61 -1.27
CA ILE A 470 -37.90 20.32 -0.69
C ILE A 470 -36.89 19.90 0.38
N VAL A 471 -35.59 20.01 0.11
CA VAL A 471 -34.54 19.70 1.07
C VAL A 471 -34.64 20.57 2.32
N PHE A 472 -34.86 21.88 2.14
CA PHE A 472 -35.06 22.81 3.24
C PHE A 472 -36.25 22.42 4.11
N LYS A 473 -37.40 22.13 3.51
CA LYS A 473 -38.62 21.67 4.22
C LYS A 473 -38.40 20.34 4.93
N MET A 474 -37.64 19.41 4.33
CA MET A 474 -37.27 18.13 4.98
C MET A 474 -36.42 18.34 6.23
N LEU A 475 -35.45 19.26 6.18
CA LEU A 475 -34.60 19.57 7.35
C LEU A 475 -35.48 20.17 8.47
N GLN A 476 -36.37 21.08 8.15
CA GLN A 476 -37.30 21.65 9.12
C GLN A 476 -38.26 20.60 9.71
N TYR A 477 -38.78 19.72 8.86
CA TYR A 477 -39.63 18.59 9.34
C TYR A 477 -38.90 17.69 10.33
N ASN A 478 -37.56 17.53 10.18
CA ASN A 478 -36.70 16.80 11.10
C ASN A 478 -36.19 17.66 12.27
N ASN A 479 -36.84 18.77 12.58
CA ASN A 479 -36.54 19.67 13.71
C ASN A 479 -35.15 20.34 13.65
N VAL A 480 -34.57 20.54 12.47
CA VAL A 480 -33.38 21.37 12.33
C VAL A 480 -33.77 22.82 12.45
N PRO A 481 -33.22 23.59 13.43
CA PRO A 481 -33.56 25.01 13.59
C PRO A 481 -33.23 25.82 12.32
N LYS A 482 -34.06 26.77 11.96
CA LYS A 482 -33.85 27.65 10.77
C LYS A 482 -32.52 28.39 10.87
N GLU A 483 -32.14 28.83 12.06
CA GLU A 483 -30.89 29.53 12.35
C GLU A 483 -29.62 28.68 12.09
N ASP A 484 -29.76 27.37 12.05
CA ASP A 484 -28.67 26.44 11.71
C ASP A 484 -28.60 26.10 10.22
N ILE A 485 -29.50 26.64 9.41
CA ILE A 485 -29.57 26.47 7.95
C ILE A 485 -29.23 27.78 7.26
N ILE A 486 -28.33 27.74 6.28
CA ILE A 486 -28.06 28.82 5.34
C ILE A 486 -28.59 28.34 3.99
N TYR A 487 -29.63 29.02 3.48
CA TYR A 487 -30.25 28.67 2.21
C TYR A 487 -30.17 29.87 1.26
N THR A 488 -29.45 29.73 0.15
CA THR A 488 -29.12 30.84 -0.77
C THR A 488 -30.32 31.52 -1.42
N SER A 489 -31.46 30.83 -1.49
CA SER A 489 -32.74 31.39 -2.01
C SER A 489 -33.81 31.51 -0.93
N CYS A 490 -33.46 31.48 0.34
CA CYS A 490 -34.42 31.63 1.43
C CYS A 490 -34.96 33.08 1.47
N GLU A 491 -36.28 33.22 1.54
CA GLU A 491 -36.93 34.52 1.75
C GLU A 491 -36.95 34.95 3.21
N ASP A 492 -36.77 34.01 4.13
CA ASP A 492 -36.81 34.22 5.58
C ASP A 492 -35.44 34.75 6.07
N GLU A 493 -35.47 35.83 6.87
CA GLU A 493 -34.28 36.51 7.38
C GLU A 493 -33.39 35.59 8.24
N GLU A 494 -33.98 34.57 8.88
CA GLU A 494 -33.24 33.64 9.76
C GLU A 494 -32.31 32.69 9.02
N CYS A 495 -32.62 32.39 7.76
CA CYS A 495 -31.87 31.40 6.94
C CYS A 495 -31.24 31.96 5.67
N ARG A 496 -31.48 33.22 5.31
CA ARG A 496 -30.87 33.83 4.12
C ARG A 496 -29.47 34.40 4.38
N ILE A 497 -28.72 34.56 3.33
CA ILE A 497 -27.45 35.32 3.38
C ILE A 497 -27.78 36.80 3.65
N PRO A 498 -27.10 37.46 4.61
CA PRO A 498 -27.37 38.85 4.96
C PRO A 498 -27.34 39.80 3.75
N GLU A 499 -28.29 40.74 3.66
CA GLU A 499 -28.33 41.72 2.59
C GLU A 499 -27.07 42.58 2.54
N GLY A 500 -26.61 42.88 1.32
CA GLY A 500 -25.39 43.65 1.07
C GLY A 500 -24.11 42.81 1.13
N THR A 501 -24.19 41.49 1.41
CA THR A 501 -23.04 40.62 1.38
C THR A 501 -22.93 39.95 0.01
N SER A 502 -21.75 39.96 -0.60
CA SER A 502 -21.47 39.15 -1.80
C SER A 502 -21.68 37.68 -1.50
N ILE A 503 -22.59 37.01 -2.21
CA ILE A 503 -22.84 35.57 -2.06
C ILE A 503 -21.54 34.79 -2.23
N TYR A 504 -20.67 35.17 -3.18
CA TYR A 504 -19.38 34.54 -3.42
C TYR A 504 -18.43 34.68 -2.23
N GLU A 505 -18.32 35.88 -1.65
CA GLU A 505 -17.45 36.10 -0.48
C GLU A 505 -17.99 35.40 0.76
N TYR A 506 -19.32 35.39 0.94
CA TYR A 506 -19.96 34.67 2.06
C TYR A 506 -19.71 33.16 1.95
N LEU A 507 -19.92 32.57 0.77
CA LEU A 507 -19.66 31.16 0.53
C LEU A 507 -18.17 30.82 0.67
N ARG A 508 -17.29 31.69 0.15
CA ARG A 508 -15.85 31.49 0.32
C ARG A 508 -15.46 31.48 1.78
N LYS A 509 -15.95 32.40 2.57
CA LYS A 509 -15.70 32.48 4.02
C LYS A 509 -16.28 31.28 4.73
N PHE A 510 -17.51 30.90 4.42
CA PHE A 510 -18.14 29.69 4.95
C PHE A 510 -17.32 28.43 4.65
N PHE A 511 -16.81 28.27 3.43
CA PHE A 511 -15.96 27.13 3.08
C PHE A 511 -14.60 27.18 3.75
N VAL A 512 -13.96 28.32 3.91
CA VAL A 512 -12.67 28.45 4.58
C VAL A 512 -12.81 28.15 6.07
N ASP A 513 -13.83 28.68 6.71
CA ASP A 513 -14.10 28.46 8.14
C ASP A 513 -14.59 27.02 8.43
N SER A 514 -15.32 26.40 7.47
CA SER A 514 -15.82 25.03 7.58
C SER A 514 -14.80 23.96 7.19
N TYR A 515 -13.75 24.30 6.44
CA TYR A 515 -12.69 23.35 6.05
C TYR A 515 -11.76 22.98 7.21
N SER A 516 -11.71 23.80 8.24
CA SER A 516 -11.00 23.48 9.50
C SER A 516 -11.76 22.46 10.35
N ASP A 517 -13.08 22.29 10.15
CA ASP A 517 -13.95 21.36 10.87
C ASP A 517 -14.79 20.51 9.90
N ASN A 518 -14.41 19.26 9.68
CA ASN A 518 -14.97 18.22 8.82
C ASN A 518 -16.49 17.91 8.98
N SER A 519 -17.38 18.91 8.99
CA SER A 519 -18.79 18.70 9.35
C SER A 519 -19.83 19.42 8.51
N SER A 520 -19.49 19.81 7.28
CA SER A 520 -20.48 20.38 6.35
C SER A 520 -20.99 19.32 5.38
N LEU A 521 -22.28 19.01 5.42
CA LEU A 521 -22.95 18.24 4.37
C LEU A 521 -23.16 19.17 3.16
N ILE A 522 -22.42 18.93 2.10
CA ILE A 522 -22.60 19.58 0.79
C ILE A 522 -23.34 18.58 -0.09
N PHE A 523 -24.54 18.92 -0.54
CA PHE A 523 -25.23 18.15 -1.58
C PHE A 523 -24.94 18.81 -2.94
N PRO A 524 -24.03 18.24 -3.77
CA PRO A 524 -23.90 18.71 -5.14
C PRO A 524 -25.08 18.17 -5.95
N VAL A 525 -25.84 19.08 -6.58
CA VAL A 525 -26.79 18.68 -7.59
C VAL A 525 -26.03 18.28 -8.85
N PRO A 526 -26.31 17.11 -9.45
CA PRO A 526 -25.53 16.59 -10.58
C PRO A 526 -25.64 17.54 -11.78
N LYS A 527 -24.48 17.97 -12.31
CA LYS A 527 -24.40 18.64 -13.61
C LYS A 527 -24.94 17.69 -14.68
N ARG A 528 -25.98 18.13 -15.42
CA ARG A 528 -26.35 17.43 -16.66
C ARG A 528 -25.18 17.50 -17.63
N PRO A 529 -24.87 16.42 -18.36
CA PRO A 529 -23.85 16.48 -19.41
C PRO A 529 -24.31 17.50 -20.46
N TRP A 530 -23.38 18.33 -20.87
CA TRP A 530 -23.57 19.27 -21.97
C TRP A 530 -23.95 18.50 -23.23
N GLN A 531 -25.07 18.86 -23.83
CA GLN A 531 -25.38 18.55 -25.23
C GLN A 531 -24.50 19.36 -26.16
#